data_cadc25cba31deeb8e40332d73428f616
#
_entry.id   cadc25cba31deeb8e40332d73428f616
#
_cell.length_a   1.000
_cell.length_b   1.000
_cell.length_c   1.000
_cell.angle_alpha   90.00
_cell.angle_beta   90.00
_cell.angle_gamma   90.00
#
_symmetry.space_group_name_H-M   'P 1'
#
loop_
_entity.id
_entity.type
_entity.pdbx_description
1 polymer ?
#
loop_
_entity_poly.entity_id
_entity_poly.type
_entity_poly.pdbx_seq_one_letter_code
_entity_poly.pdbx_strand_id
1 'polypeptide(L)'
;KLRNTYDAEIKDMMSEAQKTLQRYEAEAETVTEEENQKRSMELQSAEQRIRERSQKASQDLQKKQQDLVRPILEKARNAIQEVARAKGFDYVLDSTTGAGVIMADGYDLMPDVKTKLGI
;
A
#
# COMPACT_ATOMS: atom_id res chain seq x y z
N LYS A 1 -8.81 5.92 -0.46
CA LYS A 1 -8.95 7.01 -1.45
C LYS A 1 -7.86 6.98 -2.51
N LEU A 2 -6.58 7.01 -2.12
CA LEU A 2 -5.45 6.94 -3.04
C LEU A 2 -5.44 5.64 -3.87
N ARG A 3 -5.74 4.49 -3.25
CA ARG A 3 -5.87 3.20 -3.94
C ARG A 3 -6.93 3.27 -5.04
N ASN A 4 -8.11 3.80 -4.73
CA ASN A 4 -9.19 3.89 -5.71
C ASN A 4 -8.82 4.78 -6.90
N THR A 5 -8.05 5.83 -6.67
CA THR A 5 -7.53 6.71 -7.73
C THR A 5 -6.58 5.94 -8.65
N TYR A 6 -5.63 5.19 -8.09
CA TYR A 6 -4.71 4.37 -8.88
C TYR A 6 -5.41 3.23 -9.61
N ASP A 7 -6.36 2.55 -8.95
CA ASP A 7 -7.11 1.46 -9.57
C ASP A 7 -7.94 1.97 -10.77
N ALA A 8 -8.58 3.12 -10.65
CA ALA A 8 -9.32 3.75 -11.73
C ALA A 8 -8.41 4.13 -12.90
N GLU A 9 -7.27 4.76 -12.62
CA GLU A 9 -6.29 5.17 -13.63
C GLU A 9 -5.73 3.97 -14.39
N ILE A 10 -5.32 2.92 -13.69
CA ILE A 10 -4.78 1.70 -14.31
C ILE A 10 -5.85 0.99 -15.14
N LYS A 11 -7.08 0.94 -14.64
CA LYS A 11 -8.22 0.37 -15.38
C LYS A 11 -8.48 1.12 -16.68
N ASP A 12 -8.42 2.45 -16.64
CA ASP A 12 -8.58 3.28 -17.84
C ASP A 12 -7.45 3.04 -18.84
N MET A 13 -6.21 2.98 -18.39
CA MET A 13 -5.05 2.67 -19.24
C MET A 13 -5.19 1.29 -19.90
N MET A 14 -5.64 0.27 -19.15
CA MET A 14 -5.88 -1.07 -19.68
C MET A 14 -7.03 -1.08 -20.71
N SER A 15 -8.11 -0.36 -20.43
CA SER A 15 -9.25 -0.24 -21.34
C SER A 15 -8.87 0.43 -22.65
N GLU A 16 -8.09 1.51 -22.59
CA GLU A 16 -7.59 2.20 -23.80
C GLU A 16 -6.64 1.32 -24.61
N ALA A 17 -5.74 0.61 -23.94
CA ALA A 17 -4.83 -0.33 -24.61
C ALA A 17 -5.59 -1.45 -25.32
N GLN A 18 -6.64 -1.99 -24.69
CA GLN A 18 -7.46 -3.03 -25.28
C GLN A 18 -8.26 -2.51 -26.49
N LYS A 19 -8.83 -1.33 -26.40
CA LYS A 19 -9.52 -0.69 -27.53
C LYS A 19 -8.58 -0.43 -28.70
N THR A 20 -7.38 0.03 -28.42
CA THR A 20 -6.34 0.26 -29.41
C THR A 20 -5.92 -1.04 -30.09
N LEU A 21 -5.73 -2.11 -29.32
CA LEU A 21 -5.42 -3.44 -29.86
C LEU A 21 -6.51 -3.93 -30.81
N GLN A 22 -7.78 -3.88 -30.39
CA GLN A 22 -8.91 -4.29 -31.21
C GLN A 22 -9.00 -3.50 -32.52
N ARG A 23 -8.78 -2.19 -32.46
CA ARG A 23 -8.74 -1.35 -33.66
C ARG A 23 -7.59 -1.72 -34.58
N TYR A 24 -6.41 -1.95 -34.05
CA TYR A 24 -5.25 -2.32 -34.84
C TYR A 24 -5.39 -3.71 -35.48
N GLU A 25 -5.99 -4.65 -34.78
CA GLU A 25 -6.34 -5.98 -35.33
C GLU A 25 -7.33 -5.87 -36.49
N ALA A 26 -8.37 -5.05 -36.33
CA ALA A 26 -9.38 -4.85 -37.36
C ALA A 26 -8.83 -4.16 -38.62
N GLU A 27 -7.82 -3.32 -38.47
CA GLU A 27 -7.22 -2.55 -39.56
C GLU A 27 -5.92 -3.21 -40.12
N ALA A 28 -5.47 -4.32 -39.57
CA ALA A 28 -4.17 -4.92 -39.86
C ALA A 28 -3.95 -5.22 -41.36
N GLU A 29 -5.00 -5.63 -42.08
CA GLU A 29 -4.95 -5.93 -43.51
C GLU A 29 -5.02 -4.68 -44.40
N THR A 30 -5.41 -3.54 -43.83
CA THR A 30 -5.61 -2.28 -44.57
C THR A 30 -4.41 -1.33 -44.50
N VAL A 31 -3.45 -1.63 -43.66
CA VAL A 31 -2.24 -0.83 -43.45
C VAL A 31 -0.99 -1.57 -43.92
N THR A 32 0.11 -0.85 -44.09
CA THR A 32 1.38 -1.44 -44.48
C THR A 32 1.97 -2.30 -43.36
N GLU A 33 2.86 -3.22 -43.71
CA GLU A 33 3.57 -4.03 -42.71
C GLU A 33 4.45 -3.16 -41.79
N GLU A 34 5.06 -2.13 -42.33
CA GLU A 34 5.84 -1.14 -41.56
C GLU A 34 4.96 -0.45 -40.51
N GLU A 35 3.74 -0.06 -40.88
CA GLU A 35 2.76 0.51 -39.94
C GLU A 35 2.32 -0.51 -38.89
N ASN A 36 2.13 -1.77 -39.26
CA ASN A 36 1.80 -2.85 -38.31
C ASN A 36 2.93 -3.09 -37.30
N GLN A 37 4.18 -3.03 -37.73
CA GLN A 37 5.33 -3.14 -36.83
C GLN A 37 5.37 -1.97 -35.84
N LYS A 38 5.14 -0.74 -36.31
CA LYS A 38 5.06 0.45 -35.49
C LYS A 38 3.96 0.34 -34.43
N ARG A 39 2.76 -0.12 -34.83
CA ARG A 39 1.61 -0.35 -33.95
C ARG A 39 1.89 -1.42 -32.90
N SER A 40 2.60 -2.49 -33.25
CA SER A 40 3.05 -3.51 -32.30
C SER A 40 3.98 -2.92 -31.24
N MET A 41 4.92 -2.06 -31.63
CA MET A 41 5.80 -1.36 -30.69
C MET A 41 5.04 -0.39 -29.79
N GLU A 42 4.03 0.29 -30.30
CA GLU A 42 3.15 1.16 -29.50
C GLU A 42 2.38 0.38 -28.43
N LEU A 43 1.86 -0.79 -28.78
CA LEU A 43 1.15 -1.67 -27.82
C LEU A 43 2.10 -2.20 -26.75
N GLN A 44 3.31 -2.61 -27.11
CA GLN A 44 4.33 -3.02 -26.13
C GLN A 44 4.70 -1.88 -25.19
N SER A 45 4.84 -0.68 -25.72
CA SER A 45 5.09 0.53 -24.92
C SER A 45 3.92 0.84 -23.97
N ALA A 46 2.68 0.66 -24.41
CA ALA A 46 1.50 0.84 -23.57
C ALA A 46 1.47 -0.18 -22.42
N GLU A 47 1.76 -1.45 -22.70
CA GLU A 47 1.88 -2.49 -21.67
C GLU A 47 2.99 -2.18 -20.66
N GLN A 48 4.13 -1.71 -21.13
CA GLN A 48 5.23 -1.29 -20.28
C GLN A 48 4.81 -0.17 -19.33
N ARG A 49 4.14 0.86 -19.84
CA ARG A 49 3.63 1.98 -19.04
C ARG A 49 2.61 1.53 -17.99
N ILE A 50 1.74 0.57 -18.33
CA ILE A 50 0.79 0.00 -17.37
C ILE A 50 1.52 -0.72 -16.25
N ARG A 51 2.53 -1.54 -16.56
CA ARG A 51 3.35 -2.23 -15.55
C ARG A 51 4.08 -1.25 -14.64
N GLU A 52 4.71 -0.24 -15.21
CA GLU A 52 5.43 0.81 -14.47
C GLU A 52 4.47 1.58 -13.55
N ARG A 53 3.27 1.92 -14.05
CA ARG A 53 2.26 2.62 -13.26
C ARG A 53 1.74 1.77 -12.11
N SER A 54 1.51 0.48 -12.35
CA SER A 54 1.10 -0.47 -11.31
C SER A 54 2.16 -0.63 -10.23
N GLN A 55 3.42 -0.73 -10.61
CA GLN A 55 4.54 -0.83 -9.69
C GLN A 55 4.69 0.44 -8.85
N LYS A 56 4.61 1.60 -9.48
CA LYS A 56 4.66 2.89 -8.78
C LYS A 56 3.48 3.05 -7.82
N ALA A 57 2.29 2.68 -8.24
CA ALA A 57 1.10 2.71 -7.38
C ALA A 57 1.30 1.84 -6.13
N SER A 58 1.84 0.64 -6.28
CA SER A 58 2.14 -0.27 -5.17
C SER A 58 3.16 0.34 -4.19
N GLN A 59 4.24 0.94 -4.72
CA GLN A 59 5.26 1.60 -3.91
C GLN A 59 4.70 2.82 -3.16
N ASP A 60 3.92 3.67 -3.85
CA ASP A 60 3.34 4.87 -3.26
C ASP A 60 2.31 4.52 -2.17
N LEU A 61 1.49 3.48 -2.38
CA LEU A 61 0.55 3.00 -1.37
C LEU A 61 1.27 2.44 -0.13
N GLN A 62 2.33 1.68 -0.32
CA GLN A 62 3.14 1.14 0.76
C GLN A 62 3.81 2.26 1.56
N LYS A 63 4.40 3.23 0.89
CA LYS A 63 5.01 4.41 1.53
C LYS A 63 3.97 5.22 2.30
N LYS A 64 2.80 5.48 1.71
CA LYS A 64 1.71 6.21 2.36
C LYS A 64 1.23 5.51 3.62
N GLN A 65 1.11 4.18 3.57
CA GLN A 65 0.76 3.38 4.74
C GLN A 65 1.80 3.52 5.85
N GLN A 66 3.09 3.43 5.54
CA GLN A 66 4.17 3.63 6.50
C GLN A 66 4.14 5.03 7.10
N ASP A 67 3.97 6.06 6.27
CA ASP A 67 3.93 7.46 6.71
C ASP A 67 2.73 7.78 7.61
N LEU A 68 1.60 7.06 7.43
CA LEU A 68 0.41 7.21 8.28
C LEU A 68 0.51 6.40 9.58
N VAL A 69 1.13 5.22 9.53
CA VAL A 69 1.21 4.30 10.68
C VAL A 69 2.33 4.70 11.64
N ARG A 70 3.47 5.17 11.14
CA ARG A 70 4.63 5.56 11.97
C ARG A 70 4.26 6.54 13.11
N PRO A 71 3.59 7.67 12.86
CA PRO A 71 3.21 8.60 13.93
C PRO A 71 2.29 7.95 14.97
N ILE A 72 1.39 7.05 14.55
CA ILE A 72 0.47 6.34 15.44
C ILE A 72 1.25 5.40 16.37
N LEU A 73 2.21 4.64 15.82
CA LEU A 73 3.07 3.76 16.61
C LEU A 73 3.97 4.52 17.58
N GLU A 74 4.53 5.65 17.15
CA GLU A 74 5.34 6.53 18.01
C GLU A 74 4.52 7.11 19.16
N LYS A 75 3.32 7.59 18.88
CA LYS A 75 2.39 8.10 19.89
C LYS A 75 2.00 7.02 20.90
N ALA A 76 1.70 5.80 20.41
CA ALA A 76 1.39 4.67 21.27
C ALA A 76 2.58 4.28 22.16
N ARG A 77 3.78 4.21 21.59
CA ARG A 77 5.03 3.90 22.34
C ARG A 77 5.29 4.93 23.44
N ASN A 78 5.18 6.21 23.11
CA ASN A 78 5.39 7.28 24.07
C ASN A 78 4.37 7.21 25.23
N ALA A 79 3.10 6.96 24.92
CA ALA A 79 2.06 6.80 25.92
C ALA A 79 2.32 5.59 26.85
N ILE A 80 2.74 4.45 26.30
CA ILE A 80 3.13 3.26 27.06
C ILE A 80 4.31 3.57 28.01
N GLN A 81 5.34 4.25 27.51
CA GLN A 81 6.50 4.62 28.31
C GLN A 81 6.15 5.58 29.45
N GLU A 82 5.34 6.60 29.17
CA GLU A 82 4.92 7.56 30.19
C GLU A 82 4.09 6.89 31.29
N VAL A 83 3.13 6.06 30.94
CA VAL A 83 2.29 5.32 31.89
C VAL A 83 3.13 4.33 32.72
N ALA A 84 4.03 3.61 32.09
CA ALA A 84 4.92 2.66 32.76
C ALA A 84 5.82 3.34 33.78
N ARG A 85 6.43 4.47 33.42
CA ARG A 85 7.29 5.27 34.32
C ARG A 85 6.50 5.85 35.47
N ALA A 86 5.31 6.36 35.23
CA ALA A 86 4.43 6.90 36.28
C ALA A 86 4.02 5.84 37.30
N LYS A 87 3.90 4.57 36.87
CA LYS A 87 3.57 3.42 37.74
C LYS A 87 4.80 2.71 38.32
N GLY A 88 6.02 3.12 37.95
CA GLY A 88 7.24 2.55 38.46
C GLY A 88 7.64 1.20 37.82
N PHE A 89 7.15 0.88 36.67
CA PHE A 89 7.55 -0.33 35.95
C PHE A 89 8.89 -0.11 35.21
N ASP A 90 9.76 -1.10 35.25
CA ASP A 90 11.04 -1.11 34.55
C ASP A 90 10.91 -1.67 33.12
N TYR A 91 9.95 -2.57 32.91
CA TYR A 91 9.72 -3.24 31.63
C TYR A 91 8.24 -3.29 31.29
N VAL A 92 7.95 -3.17 30.00
CA VAL A 92 6.60 -3.42 29.43
C VAL A 92 6.78 -4.42 28.28
N LEU A 93 6.03 -5.51 28.36
CA LEU A 93 6.10 -6.60 27.39
C LEU A 93 4.82 -6.64 26.55
N ASP A 94 4.97 -6.88 25.27
CA ASP A 94 3.85 -7.17 24.38
C ASP A 94 3.42 -8.63 24.58
N SER A 95 2.19 -8.83 25.09
CA SER A 95 1.61 -10.14 25.34
C SER A 95 0.77 -10.70 24.20
N THR A 96 0.79 -10.04 23.04
CA THR A 96 0.10 -10.53 21.85
C THR A 96 0.58 -11.93 21.46
N THR A 97 -0.33 -12.78 21.03
CA THR A 97 0.02 -14.13 20.56
C THR A 97 1.10 -14.08 19.48
N GLY A 98 2.19 -14.80 19.70
CA GLY A 98 3.34 -14.84 18.80
C GLY A 98 4.44 -13.80 19.08
N ALA A 99 4.26 -12.91 20.06
CA ALA A 99 5.27 -11.95 20.49
C ALA A 99 6.37 -12.53 21.41
N GLY A 100 6.31 -13.83 21.71
CA GLY A 100 7.30 -14.53 22.53
C GLY A 100 6.99 -14.58 24.04
N VAL A 101 5.90 -13.98 24.48
CA VAL A 101 5.44 -14.08 25.87
C VAL A 101 4.57 -15.32 26.03
N ILE A 102 4.96 -16.21 26.94
CA ILE A 102 4.26 -17.50 27.19
C ILE A 102 3.17 -17.33 28.23
N MET A 103 3.40 -16.50 29.24
CA MET A 103 2.48 -16.22 30.33
C MET A 103 2.46 -14.73 30.66
N ALA A 104 1.28 -14.14 30.84
CA ALA A 104 1.09 -12.72 31.06
C ALA A 104 0.02 -12.46 32.12
N ASP A 105 0.28 -12.90 33.36
CA ASP A 105 -0.63 -12.74 34.54
C ASP A 105 -0.35 -11.46 35.32
N GLY A 106 0.55 -10.62 34.85
CA GLY A 106 0.92 -9.38 35.51
C GLY A 106 -0.07 -8.24 35.23
N TYR A 107 0.33 -7.04 35.64
CA TYR A 107 -0.50 -5.85 35.48
C TYR A 107 -0.74 -5.54 33.99
N ASP A 108 -2.00 -5.35 33.62
CA ASP A 108 -2.38 -4.94 32.28
C ASP A 108 -2.40 -3.40 32.18
N LEU A 109 -1.48 -2.85 31.39
CA LEU A 109 -1.39 -1.41 31.14
C LEU A 109 -2.40 -0.90 30.09
N MET A 110 -3.07 -1.77 29.38
CA MET A 110 -3.94 -1.38 28.25
C MET A 110 -5.01 -0.35 28.64
N PRO A 111 -5.75 -0.49 29.76
CA PRO A 111 -6.73 0.52 30.15
C PRO A 111 -6.09 1.90 30.42
N ASP A 112 -4.95 1.94 31.08
CA ASP A 112 -4.26 3.18 31.42
C ASP A 112 -3.68 3.87 30.17
N VAL A 113 -3.13 3.10 29.25
CA VAL A 113 -2.61 3.60 27.96
C VAL A 113 -3.74 4.15 27.10
N LYS A 114 -4.88 3.46 27.02
CA LYS A 114 -6.07 3.96 26.30
C LYS A 114 -6.54 5.29 26.88
N THR A 115 -6.60 5.42 28.18
CA THR A 115 -6.95 6.67 28.86
C THR A 115 -5.96 7.79 28.50
N LYS A 116 -4.67 7.50 28.52
CA LYS A 116 -3.61 8.46 28.15
C LYS A 116 -3.72 8.92 26.70
N LEU A 117 -4.10 8.03 25.80
CA LEU A 117 -4.31 8.32 24.37
C LEU A 117 -5.67 8.98 24.09
N GLY A 118 -6.58 8.98 25.05
CA GLY A 118 -7.93 9.55 24.88
C GLY A 118 -8.88 8.68 24.05
N ILE A 119 -8.70 7.36 24.09
CA ILE A 119 -9.51 6.40 23.34
C ILE A 119 -10.20 5.39 24.24
#